data_49522be2636ce7528a0b0b1df557da97
#
_entry.id   49522be2636ce7528a0b0b1df557da97
#
_cell.length_a   1.000
_cell.length_b   1.000
_cell.length_c   1.000
_cell.angle_alpha   90.00
_cell.angle_beta   90.00
_cell.angle_gamma   90.00
#
_symmetry.space_group_name_H-M   'P 1'
#
loop_
_entity.id
_entity.type
_entity.pdbx_description
1 polymer ?
#
loop_
_entity_poly.entity_id
_entity_poly.type
_entity_poly.pdbx_seq_one_letter_code
_entity_poly.pdbx_strand_id
1 'polypeptide(L)'
;LMSLFTLQDAAGDYMNQASLERMLTECLLIPTVLFDKNIITWEKAGADSAYASIKDSGMTARAFFAFNPDGSLKSIKLKRNREEGKVLVSREWAGYPGEFKDYNGYKLPSYMEGAWIADGKEQLYVKFKTDNAVYYPAADASNKEAQAH
;
A
#
# COMPACT_ATOMS: atom_id res chain seq x y z
N LEU A 1 3.12 -3.24 15.15
CA LEU A 1 2.44 -3.20 13.82
C LEU A 1 1.18 -2.34 13.83
N MET A 2 0.65 -1.99 14.99
CA MET A 2 -0.47 -1.03 15.10
C MET A 2 -0.04 0.43 14.87
N SER A 3 1.24 0.71 14.72
CA SER A 3 1.78 2.05 14.46
C SER A 3 1.73 2.49 12.99
N LEU A 4 1.41 1.59 12.06
CA LEU A 4 1.31 1.91 10.63
C LEU A 4 -0.01 2.63 10.26
N PHE A 5 -1.01 2.58 11.12
CA PHE A 5 -2.34 3.14 10.86
C PHE A 5 -2.79 4.20 11.86
N THR A 6 -1.90 4.73 12.66
CA THR A 6 -2.21 5.99 13.33
C THR A 6 -2.08 7.10 12.28
N LEU A 7 -3.15 7.31 11.51
CA LEU A 7 -3.41 8.58 10.84
C LEU A 7 -3.54 9.62 11.96
N GLN A 8 -2.39 10.06 12.46
CA GLN A 8 -2.36 11.21 13.34
C GLN A 8 -2.72 12.43 12.52
N ASP A 9 -3.60 13.26 13.07
CA ASP A 9 -3.92 14.61 12.65
C ASP A 9 -2.68 15.46 12.37
N ALA A 10 -1.97 15.15 11.30
CA ALA A 10 -0.93 16.01 10.76
C ALA A 10 -1.61 17.01 9.84
N ALA A 11 -1.54 18.24 10.22
CA ALA A 11 -2.19 19.41 9.65
C ALA A 11 -2.17 19.44 8.11
N GLY A 12 -3.35 19.27 7.48
CA GLY A 12 -3.63 19.62 6.11
C GLY A 12 -4.04 18.46 5.20
N ASP A 13 -4.96 18.74 4.28
CA ASP A 13 -5.53 17.78 3.33
C ASP A 13 -4.48 17.05 2.48
N TYR A 14 -3.33 17.69 2.20
CA TYR A 14 -2.27 17.08 1.42
C TYR A 14 -1.49 15.99 2.16
N MET A 15 -1.34 16.12 3.48
CA MET A 15 -0.71 15.06 4.29
C MET A 15 -1.60 13.83 4.33
N ASN A 16 -2.91 14.03 4.37
CA ASN A 16 -3.89 12.97 4.31
C ASN A 16 -3.84 12.28 2.93
N GLN A 17 -3.73 13.05 1.84
CA GLN A 17 -3.59 12.51 0.48
C GLN A 17 -2.30 11.70 0.33
N ALA A 18 -1.15 12.22 0.78
CA ALA A 18 0.13 11.51 0.74
C ALA A 18 0.12 10.23 1.59
N SER A 19 -0.57 10.26 2.73
CA SER A 19 -0.76 9.09 3.60
C SER A 19 -1.64 8.03 2.94
N LEU A 20 -2.69 8.44 2.24
CA LEU A 20 -3.58 7.54 1.51
C LEU A 20 -2.85 6.87 0.33
N GLU A 21 -2.03 7.62 -0.40
CA GLU A 21 -1.17 7.11 -1.47
C GLU A 21 -0.16 6.09 -0.93
N ARG A 22 0.45 6.38 0.21
CA ARG A 22 1.37 5.48 0.90
C ARG A 22 0.67 4.21 1.36
N MET A 23 -0.48 4.33 2.00
CA MET A 23 -1.29 3.20 2.45
C MET A 23 -1.60 2.24 1.31
N LEU A 24 -1.97 2.75 0.13
CA LEU A 24 -2.27 1.91 -1.03
C LEU A 24 -1.06 1.09 -1.48
N THR A 25 0.15 1.63 -1.38
CA THR A 25 1.39 0.89 -1.73
C THR A 25 1.81 -0.11 -0.65
N GLU A 26 1.48 0.15 0.61
CA GLU A 26 1.81 -0.72 1.75
C GLU A 26 0.79 -1.85 1.97
N CYS A 27 -0.38 -1.80 1.32
CA CYS A 27 -1.41 -2.85 1.39
C CYS A 27 -0.90 -4.25 0.96
N LEU A 28 0.19 -4.33 0.20
CA LEU A 28 0.84 -5.60 -0.13
C LEU A 28 1.30 -6.39 1.10
N LEU A 29 1.64 -5.71 2.18
CA LEU A 29 2.03 -6.32 3.44
C LEU A 29 0.82 -6.80 4.25
N ILE A 30 -0.38 -6.42 3.83
CA ILE A 30 -1.64 -6.80 4.46
C ILE A 30 -2.58 -7.30 3.36
N PRO A 31 -2.35 -8.51 2.82
CA PRO A 31 -3.07 -8.99 1.64
C PRO A 31 -4.58 -9.06 1.82
N THR A 32 -5.08 -9.21 3.04
CA THR A 32 -6.52 -9.21 3.31
C THR A 32 -7.20 -7.89 2.95
N VAL A 33 -6.49 -6.77 3.05
CA VAL A 33 -7.01 -5.44 2.67
C VAL A 33 -7.21 -5.35 1.16
N LEU A 34 -6.37 -6.00 0.35
CA LEU A 34 -6.49 -5.99 -1.11
C LEU A 34 -7.76 -6.67 -1.62
N PHE A 35 -8.36 -7.54 -0.82
CA PHE A 35 -9.61 -8.25 -1.14
C PHE A 35 -10.85 -7.63 -0.49
N ASP A 36 -10.69 -6.64 0.38
CA ASP A 36 -11.82 -5.95 1.01
C ASP A 36 -12.41 -4.90 0.06
N LYS A 37 -13.57 -5.21 -0.50
CA LYS A 37 -14.29 -4.34 -1.45
C LYS A 37 -14.79 -3.04 -0.82
N ASN A 38 -14.85 -2.95 0.51
CA ASN A 38 -15.21 -1.72 1.20
C ASN A 38 -14.03 -0.74 1.28
N ILE A 39 -12.80 -1.24 1.12
CA ILE A 39 -11.57 -0.47 1.22
C ILE A 39 -11.00 -0.21 -0.18
N ILE A 40 -10.86 -1.25 -1.01
CA ILE A 40 -10.22 -1.15 -2.32
C ILE A 40 -11.19 -1.49 -3.45
N THR A 41 -11.20 -0.64 -4.46
CA THR A 41 -11.91 -0.87 -5.71
C THR A 41 -10.90 -1.19 -6.81
N TRP A 42 -11.15 -2.28 -7.55
CA TRP A 42 -10.32 -2.72 -8.65
C TRP A 42 -10.99 -2.42 -9.99
N GLU A 43 -10.20 -1.95 -10.96
CA GLU A 43 -10.61 -1.71 -12.35
C GLU A 43 -9.58 -2.35 -13.28
N LYS A 44 -10.04 -3.20 -14.21
CA LYS A 44 -9.16 -3.86 -15.18
C LYS A 44 -8.50 -2.81 -16.09
N ALA A 45 -7.19 -2.88 -16.25
CA ALA A 45 -6.41 -2.00 -17.12
C ALA A 45 -5.89 -2.73 -18.38
N GLY A 46 -5.61 -4.01 -18.28
CA GLY A 46 -5.10 -4.85 -19.37
C GLY A 46 -5.22 -6.34 -19.06
N ALA A 47 -4.53 -7.19 -19.82
CA ALA A 47 -4.52 -8.63 -19.59
C ALA A 47 -3.92 -8.97 -18.22
N ASP A 48 -2.76 -8.37 -17.91
CA ASP A 48 -1.98 -8.63 -16.69
C ASP A 48 -1.82 -7.35 -15.87
N SER A 49 -2.85 -6.51 -15.82
CA SER A 49 -2.79 -5.26 -15.07
C SER A 49 -4.17 -4.75 -14.65
N ALA A 50 -4.17 -4.03 -13.53
CA ALA A 50 -5.35 -3.40 -12.98
C ALA A 50 -5.00 -2.08 -12.27
N TYR A 51 -5.98 -1.19 -12.15
CA TYR A 51 -5.91 -0.08 -11.22
C TYR A 51 -6.57 -0.47 -9.91
N ALA A 52 -5.91 -0.15 -8.81
CA ALA A 52 -6.51 -0.15 -7.48
C ALA A 52 -6.76 1.28 -7.02
N SER A 53 -7.88 1.51 -6.40
CA SER A 53 -8.24 2.80 -5.82
C SER A 53 -8.74 2.64 -4.39
N ILE A 54 -8.30 3.54 -3.53
CA ILE A 54 -8.78 3.67 -2.15
C ILE A 54 -9.34 5.08 -1.97
N LYS A 55 -10.43 5.19 -1.23
CA LYS A 55 -11.09 6.48 -0.96
C LYS A 55 -11.24 6.66 0.54
N ASP A 56 -10.91 7.84 1.00
CA ASP A 56 -11.17 8.27 2.38
C ASP A 56 -11.40 9.78 2.43
N SER A 57 -12.44 10.19 3.17
CA SER A 57 -12.73 11.60 3.48
C SER A 57 -12.71 12.54 2.27
N GLY A 58 -13.26 12.08 1.12
CA GLY A 58 -13.30 12.84 -0.13
C GLY A 58 -12.02 12.78 -0.98
N MET A 59 -10.95 12.17 -0.46
CA MET A 59 -9.69 11.95 -1.19
C MET A 59 -9.70 10.60 -1.90
N THR A 60 -8.87 10.47 -2.91
CA THR A 60 -8.70 9.21 -3.66
C THR A 60 -7.23 9.00 -3.99
N ALA A 61 -6.69 7.85 -3.60
CA ALA A 61 -5.43 7.35 -4.12
C ALA A 61 -5.71 6.28 -5.17
N ARG A 62 -4.95 6.30 -6.26
CA ARG A 62 -5.07 5.32 -7.35
C ARG A 62 -3.68 4.89 -7.80
N ALA A 63 -3.48 3.58 -7.92
CA ALA A 63 -2.23 3.00 -8.35
C ALA A 63 -2.45 1.98 -9.48
N PHE A 64 -1.48 1.87 -10.36
CA PHE A 64 -1.41 0.86 -11.40
C PHE A 64 -0.63 -0.35 -10.89
N PHE A 65 -1.24 -1.52 -10.95
CA PHE A 65 -0.66 -2.81 -10.57
C PHE A 65 -0.42 -3.63 -11.84
N ALA A 66 0.82 -4.06 -12.05
CA ALA A 66 1.18 -5.00 -13.08
C ALA A 66 1.50 -6.36 -12.45
N PHE A 67 1.08 -7.42 -13.10
CA PHE A 67 1.23 -8.80 -12.61
C PHE A 67 2.12 -9.60 -13.55
N ASN A 68 2.74 -10.63 -13.02
CA ASN A 68 3.43 -11.65 -13.80
C ASN A 68 2.42 -12.68 -14.34
N PRO A 69 2.79 -13.51 -15.32
CA PRO A 69 1.90 -14.53 -15.86
C PRO A 69 1.38 -15.56 -14.82
N ASP A 70 2.11 -15.75 -13.73
CA ASP A 70 1.71 -16.60 -12.60
C ASP A 70 0.74 -15.91 -11.62
N GLY A 71 0.37 -14.65 -11.90
CA GLY A 71 -0.51 -13.84 -11.07
C GLY A 71 0.19 -13.13 -9.91
N SER A 72 1.49 -13.34 -9.70
CA SER A 72 2.24 -12.59 -8.69
C SER A 72 2.40 -11.13 -9.10
N LEU A 73 2.48 -10.23 -8.12
CA LEU A 73 2.68 -8.82 -8.40
C LEU A 73 4.09 -8.57 -8.97
N LYS A 74 4.16 -7.85 -10.08
CA LYS A 74 5.38 -7.41 -10.74
C LYS A 74 5.81 -6.01 -10.31
N SER A 75 4.88 -5.07 -10.28
CA SER A 75 5.16 -3.69 -9.90
C SER A 75 3.90 -2.93 -9.53
N ILE A 76 4.07 -1.87 -8.74
CA ILE A 76 3.06 -0.85 -8.47
C ILE A 76 3.59 0.48 -8.97
N LYS A 77 2.75 1.27 -9.63
CA LYS A 77 3.10 2.64 -10.06
C LYS A 77 1.98 3.61 -9.75
N LEU A 78 2.35 4.77 -9.23
CA LEU A 78 1.42 5.87 -9.00
C LEU A 78 2.16 7.20 -8.92
N LYS A 79 1.41 8.30 -8.98
CA LYS A 79 1.94 9.61 -8.57
C LYS A 79 1.76 9.77 -7.08
N ARG A 80 2.82 10.16 -6.39
CA ARG A 80 2.83 10.41 -4.95
C ARG A 80 3.29 11.81 -4.64
N ASN A 81 2.66 12.39 -3.65
CA ASN A 81 3.07 13.68 -3.11
C ASN A 81 4.23 13.48 -2.13
N ARG A 82 5.25 14.31 -2.27
CA ARG A 82 6.38 14.37 -1.34
C ARG A 82 6.83 15.81 -1.11
N GLU A 83 7.40 16.07 0.03
CA GLU A 83 8.01 17.36 0.34
C GLU A 83 9.42 17.44 -0.24
N GLU A 84 9.70 18.48 -1.02
CA GLU A 84 11.02 18.84 -1.51
C GLU A 84 11.38 20.23 -0.99
N GLY A 85 12.20 20.28 0.05
CA GLY A 85 12.44 21.51 0.81
C GLY A 85 11.20 21.94 1.57
N LYS A 86 10.58 23.05 1.18
CA LYS A 86 9.33 23.57 1.75
C LYS A 86 8.15 23.51 0.76
N VAL A 87 8.33 22.81 -0.36
CA VAL A 87 7.35 22.74 -1.43
C VAL A 87 6.87 21.29 -1.57
N LEU A 88 5.57 21.12 -1.65
CA LEU A 88 4.98 19.83 -1.96
C LEU A 88 4.98 19.65 -3.47
N VAL A 89 5.54 18.52 -3.94
CA VAL A 89 5.60 18.15 -5.34
C VAL A 89 5.03 16.78 -5.56
N SER A 90 4.31 16.60 -6.67
CA SER A 90 3.85 15.29 -7.12
C SER A 90 4.92 14.68 -8.02
N ARG A 91 5.34 13.45 -7.70
CA ARG A 91 6.35 12.69 -8.45
C ARG A 91 5.84 11.31 -8.78
N GLU A 92 6.29 10.79 -9.89
CA GLU A 92 6.06 9.38 -10.21
C GLU A 92 6.86 8.50 -9.25
N TRP A 93 6.22 7.43 -8.80
CA TRP A 93 6.79 6.46 -7.89
C TRP A 93 6.51 5.05 -8.38
N ALA A 94 7.47 4.15 -8.18
CA ALA A 94 7.33 2.74 -8.46
C ALA A 94 7.76 1.90 -7.28
N GLY A 95 7.05 0.79 -7.06
CA GLY A 95 7.39 -0.24 -6.08
C GLY A 95 7.59 -1.57 -6.78
N TYR A 96 8.62 -2.29 -6.38
CA TYR A 96 9.02 -3.57 -6.93
C TYR A 96 9.11 -4.62 -5.83
N PRO A 97 8.19 -5.59 -5.80
CA PRO A 97 8.31 -6.72 -4.88
C PRO A 97 9.42 -7.66 -5.35
N GLY A 98 10.14 -8.23 -4.40
CA GLY A 98 11.04 -9.34 -4.64
C GLY A 98 10.31 -10.67 -4.74
N GLU A 99 11.09 -11.75 -4.58
CA GLU A 99 10.57 -13.09 -4.56
C GLU A 99 9.48 -13.25 -3.48
N PHE A 100 8.37 -13.89 -3.84
CA PHE A 100 7.30 -14.21 -2.89
C PHE A 100 7.63 -15.49 -2.12
N LYS A 101 7.52 -15.41 -0.80
CA LYS A 101 7.73 -16.52 0.13
C LYS A 101 6.50 -16.75 0.98
N ASP A 102 6.37 -17.96 1.50
CA ASP A 102 5.33 -18.29 2.45
C ASP A 102 5.73 -17.84 3.87
N TYR A 103 4.84 -17.10 4.50
CA TYR A 103 4.95 -16.66 5.89
C TYR A 103 3.69 -17.11 6.62
N ASN A 104 3.73 -18.27 7.23
CA ASN A 104 2.59 -18.84 7.98
C ASN A 104 1.29 -18.94 7.15
N GLY A 105 1.40 -19.40 5.89
CA GLY A 105 0.28 -19.57 4.96
C GLY A 105 -0.06 -18.31 4.12
N TYR A 106 0.66 -17.21 4.30
CA TYR A 106 0.51 -16.01 3.50
C TYR A 106 1.71 -15.81 2.58
N LYS A 107 1.46 -15.66 1.29
CA LYS A 107 2.50 -15.35 0.31
C LYS A 107 2.75 -13.84 0.29
N LEU A 108 3.90 -13.44 0.79
CA LEU A 108 4.35 -12.06 0.80
C LEU A 108 5.68 -11.90 0.07
N PRO A 109 5.98 -10.71 -0.47
CA PRO A 109 7.30 -10.45 -1.01
C PRO A 109 8.35 -10.50 0.10
N SER A 110 9.48 -11.17 -0.15
CA SER A 110 10.60 -11.22 0.78
C SER A 110 11.30 -9.87 0.96
N TYR A 111 11.08 -8.96 0.02
CA TYR A 111 11.45 -7.54 0.12
C TYR A 111 10.59 -6.71 -0.82
N MET A 112 10.56 -5.41 -0.56
CA MET A 112 10.01 -4.37 -1.44
C MET A 112 11.06 -3.30 -1.68
N GLU A 113 11.23 -2.91 -2.92
CA GLU A 113 12.03 -1.75 -3.30
C GLU A 113 11.13 -0.61 -3.75
N GLY A 114 11.44 0.61 -3.33
CA GLY A 114 10.75 1.82 -3.76
C GLY A 114 11.67 2.75 -4.52
N ALA A 115 11.18 3.29 -5.62
CA ALA A 115 11.90 4.22 -6.48
C ALA A 115 11.07 5.46 -6.78
N TRP A 116 11.73 6.63 -6.77
CA TRP A 116 11.21 7.84 -7.40
C TRP A 116 11.63 7.87 -8.86
N ILE A 117 10.74 8.33 -9.72
CA ILE A 117 11.03 8.48 -11.14
C ILE A 117 11.13 9.97 -11.45
N ALA A 118 12.31 10.40 -11.89
CA ALA A 118 12.58 11.77 -12.30
C ALA A 118 13.29 11.73 -13.66
N ASP A 119 12.81 12.53 -14.63
CA ASP A 119 13.37 12.63 -15.98
C ASP A 119 13.53 11.26 -16.68
N GLY A 120 12.55 10.37 -16.46
CA GLY A 120 12.55 9.01 -17.00
C GLY A 120 13.57 8.06 -16.37
N LYS A 121 14.26 8.49 -15.29
CA LYS A 121 15.22 7.67 -14.55
C LYS A 121 14.67 7.28 -13.20
N GLU A 122 14.81 6.01 -12.87
CA GLU A 122 14.45 5.48 -11.56
C GLU A 122 15.58 5.69 -10.56
N GLN A 123 15.21 6.21 -9.39
CA GLN A 123 16.10 6.42 -8.26
C GLN A 123 15.60 5.58 -7.10
N LEU A 124 16.18 4.40 -6.93
CA LEU A 124 15.91 3.56 -5.76
C LEU A 124 16.35 4.30 -4.50
N TYR A 125 15.48 4.38 -3.50
CA TYR A 125 15.76 5.09 -2.25
C TYR A 125 15.46 4.27 -1.01
N VAL A 126 14.69 3.22 -1.14
CA VAL A 126 14.29 2.37 -0.01
C VAL A 126 14.17 0.92 -0.42
N LYS A 127 14.57 0.04 0.50
CA LYS A 127 14.35 -1.40 0.43
C LYS A 127 13.90 -1.89 1.79
N PHE A 128 12.71 -2.48 1.85
CA PHE A 128 12.18 -3.16 3.03
C PHE A 128 12.41 -4.66 2.85
N LYS A 129 12.83 -5.33 3.92
CA LYS A 129 12.90 -6.79 3.97
C LYS A 129 11.80 -7.32 4.87
N THR A 130 11.22 -8.43 4.48
CA THR A 130 10.27 -9.18 5.29
C THR A 130 11.01 -10.34 5.94
N ASP A 131 11.27 -10.23 7.24
CA ASP A 131 11.94 -11.29 8.00
C ASP A 131 10.93 -12.28 8.58
N ASN A 132 9.79 -11.78 9.06
CA ASN A 132 8.69 -12.59 9.59
C ASN A 132 7.36 -11.84 9.43
N ALA A 133 6.27 -12.58 9.32
CA ALA A 133 4.91 -12.03 9.33
C ALA A 133 4.00 -12.94 10.16
N VAL A 134 3.27 -12.34 11.10
CA VAL A 134 2.26 -13.00 11.90
C VAL A 134 0.97 -12.21 11.80
N TYR A 135 -0.10 -12.85 11.38
CA TYR A 135 -1.42 -12.25 11.27
C TYR A 135 -2.31 -12.79 12.38
N TYR A 136 -2.92 -11.88 13.10
CA TYR A 136 -3.90 -12.21 14.11
C TYR A 136 -5.30 -11.99 13.53
N PRO A 137 -6.26 -12.91 13.76
CA PRO A 137 -7.65 -12.65 13.38
C PRO A 137 -8.12 -11.38 14.07
N ALA A 138 -8.95 -10.60 13.38
CA ALA A 138 -9.61 -9.47 14.01
C ALA A 138 -10.37 -9.96 15.25
N ALA A 139 -10.16 -9.32 16.40
CA ALA A 139 -10.92 -9.64 17.59
C ALA A 139 -12.40 -9.44 17.25
N ASP A 140 -13.22 -10.49 17.47
CA ASP A 140 -14.65 -10.42 17.27
C ASP A 140 -15.21 -9.21 18.04
N ALA A 141 -15.87 -8.32 17.31
CA ALA A 141 -16.47 -7.11 17.91
C ALA A 141 -17.55 -7.46 18.96
N SER A 142 -18.03 -8.70 18.98
CA SER A 142 -18.97 -9.25 19.95
C SER A 142 -18.42 -9.36 21.38
N ASN A 143 -17.09 -9.32 21.58
CA ASN A 143 -16.48 -9.51 22.91
C ASN A 143 -16.23 -8.19 23.67
N LYS A 144 -16.56 -7.03 23.08
CA LYS A 144 -16.39 -5.73 23.77
C LYS A 144 -17.53 -5.39 24.74
N GLU A 145 -18.68 -6.05 24.62
CA GLU A 145 -19.82 -5.81 25.54
C GLU A 145 -19.78 -6.64 26.82
N ALA A 146 -18.96 -7.69 26.86
CA ALA A 146 -18.91 -8.59 28.04
C ALA A 146 -17.94 -8.12 29.15
N GLN A 147 -17.15 -7.08 28.94
CA GLN A 147 -16.20 -6.56 29.94
C GLN A 147 -16.56 -5.21 30.52
N ALA A 148 -17.77 -4.72 30.29
CA ALA A 148 -18.28 -3.44 30.80
C ALA A 148 -19.36 -3.59 31.88
N HIS A 149 -19.28 -4.67 32.69
CA HIS A 149 -20.14 -4.84 33.90
C HIS A 149 -19.28 -5.23 35.11
#